data_ba73bbfd2a36c5437d857d7d341ce74e
#
_entry.id   ba73bbfd2a36c5437d857d7d341ce74e
#
_cell.length_a   1.000
_cell.length_b   1.000
_cell.length_c   1.000
_cell.angle_alpha   90.00
_cell.angle_beta   90.00
_cell.angle_gamma   90.00
#
_symmetry.space_group_name_H-M   'P 1'
#
loop_
_entity.id
_entity.type
_entity.pdbx_description
1 polymer ?
#
loop_
_entity_poly.entity_id
_entity_poly.type
_entity_poly.pdbx_seq_one_letter_code
_entity_poly.pdbx_strand_id
1 'polypeptide(L)'
;MASKKRHHCRNKPDAFCYICGCYTLNRQRRNISSFVKRAYKSYFEVHLGDQDKQWAPHVVCHNCEEMLRDWTKGKRKGLPFGVPMVWREPNNHATDCYFCMVNTTGVGRKNRHKITYPNIPSAIRPVPHSEEVPVPVFKGLPSLDDQDIGHDTSEQDSCDSELSEKCSQSENCSSDTESFPIPKLLPQAELNDLVRDLGLSKKAAELLASRLKGRNLVDHSVKVSYFRKRDKLFLTFFSEDRQFVYCHDIPGLLKELGVPYYSPAEWRLFLDSSKRSLKCVLLHNGNVYGAVPVGHSVHLREDYDDMRMVMDLLKYHEHSWIICVDLKIVNFLLGQQKGFTKFPCFLCMWDSRARDRHWVQKDWPMRDTLEAGMPNIIKDPIVSRDKIIFPPLHIKLGLMKQFVKALETEGECFQHIITAIPGLSFEKIKAGVFDGPQIRTLIRDDQFIAKMTTLEKEAWLSFVAVVQNFLGNNKAENYSELVNRMLLAYRNLGCNMSIKLHFLNSHLDKFPDNLGAVSDEQGERFHQDLKVMEERYQGRWDKSMMADYCWGIKRDCPDKVYKRKSYKRKFLPE
;
A
#
# COMPACT_ATOMS: atom_id res chain seq x y z
N MET A 1 -15.67 29.21 20.83
CA MET A 1 -14.50 28.51 21.42
C MET A 1 -13.43 28.47 20.33
N ALA A 2 -12.29 29.12 20.53
CA ALA A 2 -11.28 29.29 19.50
C ALA A 2 -10.60 27.94 19.16
N SER A 3 -10.60 27.56 17.90
CA SER A 3 -9.90 26.40 17.35
C SER A 3 -8.41 26.48 17.71
N LYS A 4 -7.91 25.55 18.54
CA LYS A 4 -6.48 25.38 18.80
C LYS A 4 -5.80 24.93 17.51
N LYS A 5 -5.14 25.86 16.79
CA LYS A 5 -4.21 25.53 15.70
C LYS A 5 -3.18 24.52 16.24
N ARG A 6 -3.04 23.34 15.61
CA ARG A 6 -1.99 22.37 15.91
C ARG A 6 -0.64 23.02 15.63
N HIS A 7 0.06 23.45 16.67
CA HIS A 7 1.44 23.93 16.56
C HIS A 7 2.38 22.73 16.37
N HIS A 8 3.11 22.71 15.26
CA HIS A 8 4.23 21.78 15.09
C HIS A 8 5.41 22.22 15.97
N CYS A 9 5.94 21.30 16.78
CA CYS A 9 7.15 21.58 17.56
C CYS A 9 8.34 21.89 16.63
N ARG A 10 9.27 22.73 17.09
CA ARG A 10 10.53 23.06 16.40
C ARG A 10 11.34 21.82 16.05
N ASN A 11 11.38 20.83 16.96
CA ASN A 11 12.03 19.55 16.77
C ASN A 11 11.01 18.42 16.91
N LYS A 12 11.19 17.33 16.16
CA LYS A 12 10.39 16.11 16.33
C LYS A 12 10.77 15.42 17.66
N PRO A 13 9.81 14.86 18.43
CA PRO A 13 10.11 14.12 19.65
C PRO A 13 11.15 13.01 19.43
N ASP A 14 11.05 12.25 18.36
CA ASP A 14 11.99 11.16 18.00
C ASP A 14 13.39 11.65 17.58
N ALA A 15 13.65 12.94 17.65
CA ALA A 15 15.01 13.45 17.60
C ALA A 15 15.73 13.36 18.95
N PHE A 16 15.06 12.94 20.03
CA PHE A 16 15.59 12.88 21.38
C PHE A 16 15.47 11.47 21.95
N CYS A 17 16.39 11.11 22.83
CA CYS A 17 16.38 9.82 23.51
C CYS A 17 15.33 9.79 24.62
N TYR A 18 14.47 8.78 24.66
CA TYR A 18 13.48 8.62 25.73
C TYR A 18 14.11 8.55 27.12
N ILE A 19 15.27 7.88 27.24
CA ILE A 19 15.92 7.58 28.55
C ILE A 19 16.70 8.78 29.08
N CYS A 20 17.54 9.42 28.27
CA CYS A 20 18.43 10.50 28.74
C CYS A 20 18.04 11.91 28.26
N GLY A 21 17.02 12.05 27.40
CA GLY A 21 16.58 13.33 26.86
C GLY A 21 17.53 13.98 25.85
N CYS A 22 18.69 13.38 25.55
CA CYS A 22 19.68 13.99 24.67
C CYS A 22 19.27 13.92 23.19
N TYR A 23 19.57 14.98 22.44
CA TYR A 23 19.44 15.02 20.98
C TYR A 23 20.29 13.91 20.34
N THR A 24 19.66 13.15 19.45
CA THR A 24 20.23 11.93 18.88
C THR A 24 20.24 12.02 17.35
N LEU A 25 21.42 11.91 16.75
CA LEU A 25 21.58 11.89 15.30
C LEU A 25 20.93 10.64 14.70
N ASN A 26 20.39 10.72 13.48
CA ASN A 26 19.63 9.64 12.85
C ASN A 26 20.33 8.27 12.89
N ARG A 27 21.65 8.22 12.65
CA ARG A 27 22.44 6.98 12.70
C ARG A 27 22.61 6.39 14.10
N GLN A 28 22.34 7.16 15.14
CA GLN A 28 22.49 6.76 16.56
C GLN A 28 21.14 6.52 17.25
N ARG A 29 20.03 6.66 16.54
CA ARG A 29 18.69 6.33 17.03
C ARG A 29 18.48 4.83 16.96
N ARG A 30 17.86 4.30 17.99
CA ARG A 30 17.41 2.91 18.09
C ARG A 30 15.96 2.89 18.50
N ASN A 31 15.19 1.98 17.93
CA ASN A 31 13.83 1.75 18.37
C ASN A 31 13.85 1.17 19.80
N ILE A 32 12.78 1.43 20.55
CA ILE A 32 12.61 0.87 21.89
C ILE A 32 12.21 -0.60 21.74
N SER A 33 13.22 -1.48 21.78
CA SER A 33 13.03 -2.93 21.66
C SER A 33 12.45 -3.55 22.93
N SER A 34 11.95 -4.78 22.82
CA SER A 34 11.51 -5.57 23.98
C SER A 34 12.63 -5.75 25.03
N PHE A 35 13.88 -5.87 24.57
CA PHE A 35 15.05 -5.87 25.45
C PHE A 35 15.18 -4.55 26.20
N VAL A 36 15.10 -3.41 25.51
CA VAL A 36 15.20 -2.07 26.14
C VAL A 36 14.11 -1.87 27.18
N LYS A 37 12.87 -2.26 26.89
CA LYS A 37 11.74 -2.16 27.84
C LYS A 37 12.00 -2.97 29.11
N ARG A 38 12.44 -4.23 28.97
CA ARG A 38 12.73 -5.12 30.09
C ARG A 38 13.94 -4.65 30.92
N ALA A 39 15.01 -4.25 30.24
CA ALA A 39 16.21 -3.74 30.89
C ALA A 39 15.95 -2.40 31.58
N TYR A 40 15.14 -1.52 31.00
CA TYR A 40 14.67 -0.27 31.58
C TYR A 40 13.87 -0.53 32.88
N LYS A 41 12.86 -1.45 32.82
CA LYS A 41 12.09 -1.85 34.01
C LYS A 41 12.98 -2.45 35.11
N SER A 42 13.92 -3.31 34.71
CA SER A 42 14.87 -3.91 35.68
C SER A 42 15.84 -2.92 36.30
N TYR A 43 16.20 -1.85 35.58
CA TYR A 43 17.17 -0.84 36.07
C TYR A 43 16.50 0.26 36.88
N PHE A 44 15.37 0.81 36.38
CA PHE A 44 14.73 1.99 36.98
C PHE A 44 13.50 1.64 37.82
N GLU A 45 13.11 0.36 37.88
CA GLU A 45 11.94 -0.16 38.61
C GLU A 45 10.59 0.45 38.16
N VAL A 46 10.58 1.12 36.99
CA VAL A 46 9.38 1.72 36.38
C VAL A 46 9.19 1.21 34.97
N HIS A 47 7.92 1.16 34.53
CA HIS A 47 7.60 0.81 33.15
C HIS A 47 7.95 1.97 32.21
N LEU A 48 8.35 1.63 31.00
CA LEU A 48 8.53 2.59 29.93
C LEU A 48 7.15 2.92 29.37
N GLY A 49 6.63 4.11 29.69
CA GLY A 49 5.27 4.56 29.38
C GLY A 49 5.17 5.47 28.16
N ASP A 50 3.93 5.94 27.87
CA ASP A 50 3.62 7.01 26.93
C ASP A 50 4.05 6.77 25.48
N GLN A 51 4.20 5.50 25.07
CA GLN A 51 4.63 5.14 23.72
C GLN A 51 3.50 5.27 22.68
N ASP A 52 2.28 5.54 23.11
CA ASP A 52 1.12 5.90 22.30
C ASP A 52 0.95 7.42 22.12
N LYS A 53 1.76 8.22 22.82
CA LYS A 53 1.64 9.68 22.89
C LYS A 53 2.60 10.39 21.92
N GLN A 54 2.07 11.34 21.17
CA GLN A 54 2.85 12.13 20.19
C GLN A 54 3.84 13.11 20.85
N TRP A 55 3.69 13.39 22.14
CA TRP A 55 4.56 14.28 22.90
C TRP A 55 5.71 13.55 23.63
N ALA A 56 5.83 12.25 23.53
CA ALA A 56 6.94 11.47 24.06
C ALA A 56 7.85 10.96 22.93
N PRO A 57 9.18 10.80 23.15
CA PRO A 57 10.06 10.12 22.21
C PRO A 57 9.78 8.61 22.14
N HIS A 58 9.82 8.04 20.91
CA HIS A 58 9.65 6.60 20.67
C HIS A 58 10.99 5.90 20.34
N VAL A 59 12.11 6.59 20.62
CA VAL A 59 13.46 6.10 20.34
C VAL A 59 14.38 6.28 21.53
N VAL A 60 15.42 5.46 21.59
CA VAL A 60 16.55 5.60 22.52
C VAL A 60 17.84 5.86 21.74
N CYS A 61 18.82 6.47 22.37
CA CYS A 61 20.13 6.60 21.76
C CYS A 61 20.94 5.30 21.93
N HIS A 62 21.81 5.02 20.98
CA HIS A 62 22.71 3.87 21.00
C HIS A 62 23.46 3.74 22.34
N ASN A 63 23.95 4.85 22.90
CA ASN A 63 24.67 4.82 24.19
C ASN A 63 23.79 4.32 25.34
N CYS A 64 22.52 4.76 25.45
CA CYS A 64 21.63 4.28 26.52
C CYS A 64 21.30 2.80 26.37
N GLU A 65 21.06 2.35 25.12
CA GLU A 65 20.84 0.93 24.84
C GLU A 65 22.08 0.10 25.21
N GLU A 66 23.28 0.50 24.79
CA GLU A 66 24.53 -0.20 25.15
C GLU A 66 24.78 -0.20 26.64
N MET A 67 24.59 0.92 27.31
CA MET A 67 24.77 0.98 28.79
C MET A 67 23.83 0.02 29.51
N LEU A 68 22.55 -0.10 29.08
CA LEU A 68 21.64 -1.08 29.65
C LEU A 68 22.09 -2.51 29.31
N ARG A 69 22.55 -2.78 28.10
CA ARG A 69 23.04 -4.08 27.65
C ARG A 69 24.30 -4.51 28.42
N ASP A 70 25.23 -3.59 28.65
CA ASP A 70 26.45 -3.86 29.39
C ASP A 70 26.18 -4.08 30.89
N TRP A 71 25.22 -3.35 31.46
CA TRP A 71 24.77 -3.56 32.83
C TRP A 71 24.13 -4.95 33.02
N THR A 72 23.23 -5.36 32.09
CA THR A 72 22.62 -6.71 32.15
C THR A 72 23.61 -7.85 31.95
N LYS A 73 24.76 -7.58 31.30
CA LYS A 73 25.85 -8.53 31.11
C LYS A 73 26.94 -8.46 32.23
N GLY A 74 26.75 -7.63 33.25
CA GLY A 74 27.71 -7.41 34.31
C GLY A 74 29.01 -6.69 33.90
N LYS A 75 29.07 -6.20 32.63
CA LYS A 75 30.25 -5.47 32.13
C LYS A 75 30.33 -4.04 32.64
N ARG A 76 29.25 -3.52 33.18
CA ARG A 76 29.14 -2.17 33.71
C ARG A 76 28.40 -2.16 35.04
N LYS A 77 28.87 -1.36 36.02
CA LYS A 77 28.20 -1.26 37.32
C LYS A 77 26.82 -0.60 37.25
N GLY A 78 26.64 0.41 36.41
CA GLY A 78 25.35 1.10 36.23
C GLY A 78 25.41 2.21 35.19
N LEU A 79 24.28 2.86 34.90
CA LEU A 79 24.17 4.06 34.11
C LEU A 79 24.64 5.30 34.92
N PRO A 80 24.90 6.45 34.29
CA PRO A 80 25.33 7.66 34.99
C PRO A 80 24.21 8.33 35.82
N PHE A 81 23.00 7.81 35.79
CA PHE A 81 21.82 8.33 36.51
C PHE A 81 20.93 7.18 36.97
N GLY A 82 20.27 7.38 38.12
CA GLY A 82 19.37 6.42 38.72
C GLY A 82 17.89 6.72 38.45
N VAL A 83 17.57 7.96 38.07
CA VAL A 83 16.24 8.32 37.60
C VAL A 83 16.35 8.72 36.11
N PRO A 84 15.57 8.12 35.21
CA PRO A 84 15.59 8.45 33.77
C PRO A 84 14.87 9.77 33.52
N MET A 85 14.88 10.23 32.25
CA MET A 85 14.08 11.35 31.81
C MET A 85 12.60 11.07 32.05
N VAL A 86 11.87 12.03 32.66
CA VAL A 86 10.42 11.92 32.88
C VAL A 86 9.71 12.83 31.89
N TRP A 87 8.86 12.25 31.06
CA TRP A 87 8.10 12.94 30.04
C TRP A 87 6.66 13.14 30.48
N ARG A 88 6.11 14.32 30.19
CA ARG A 88 4.70 14.68 30.40
C ARG A 88 4.21 15.52 29.25
N GLU A 89 2.88 15.59 29.08
CA GLU A 89 2.28 16.45 28.07
C GLU A 89 2.56 17.94 28.39
N PRO A 90 3.13 18.70 27.43
CA PRO A 90 3.45 20.12 27.67
C PRO A 90 2.17 20.96 27.74
N ASN A 91 2.10 21.85 28.72
CA ASN A 91 0.99 22.79 28.87
C ASN A 91 0.96 23.85 27.74
N ASN A 92 2.13 24.22 27.20
CA ASN A 92 2.25 25.15 26.08
C ASN A 92 3.57 24.91 25.34
N HIS A 93 3.67 25.42 24.10
CA HIS A 93 4.87 25.27 23.27
C HIS A 93 5.90 26.39 23.41
N ALA A 94 5.62 27.42 24.21
CA ALA A 94 6.54 28.56 24.40
C ALA A 94 7.49 28.36 25.59
N THR A 95 6.98 27.91 26.74
CA THR A 95 7.72 27.82 27.99
C THR A 95 7.77 26.43 28.61
N ASP A 96 6.92 25.50 28.15
CA ASP A 96 6.80 24.14 28.72
C ASP A 96 6.89 23.03 27.65
N CYS A 97 7.56 23.29 26.52
CA CYS A 97 7.78 22.26 25.51
C CYS A 97 9.26 22.04 25.26
N TYR A 98 9.77 20.89 25.69
CA TYR A 98 11.18 20.52 25.54
C TYR A 98 11.65 20.59 24.09
N PHE A 99 10.86 20.09 23.16
CA PHE A 99 11.20 20.03 21.74
C PHE A 99 11.19 21.39 21.04
N CYS A 100 10.46 22.36 21.58
CA CYS A 100 10.47 23.75 21.09
C CYS A 100 11.62 24.55 21.69
N MET A 101 11.99 24.29 22.93
CA MET A 101 13.00 25.06 23.66
C MET A 101 14.43 24.64 23.32
N VAL A 102 14.68 23.38 22.95
CA VAL A 102 16.02 22.90 22.59
C VAL A 102 16.39 23.39 21.18
N ASN A 103 17.51 24.13 21.08
CA ASN A 103 18.04 24.54 19.79
C ASN A 103 18.99 23.49 19.22
N THR A 104 18.59 22.85 18.11
CA THR A 104 19.39 21.84 17.41
C THR A 104 19.92 22.34 16.06
N THR A 105 19.76 23.62 15.73
CA THR A 105 20.21 24.20 14.46
C THR A 105 21.72 24.13 14.32
N GLY A 106 22.22 23.56 13.22
CA GLY A 106 23.66 23.42 12.95
C GLY A 106 24.38 22.38 13.82
N VAL A 107 23.64 21.53 14.56
CA VAL A 107 24.25 20.54 15.44
C VAL A 107 24.68 19.29 14.65
N GLY A 108 25.96 18.98 14.71
CA GLY A 108 26.56 17.78 14.16
C GLY A 108 27.29 16.95 15.23
N ARG A 109 28.00 15.89 14.79
CA ARG A 109 28.71 14.97 15.69
C ARG A 109 29.74 15.68 16.58
N LYS A 110 30.42 16.73 16.08
CA LYS A 110 31.52 17.43 16.77
C LYS A 110 31.03 18.44 17.81
N ASN A 111 29.84 19.02 17.67
CA ASN A 111 29.38 20.16 18.51
C ASN A 111 28.10 19.87 19.30
N ARG A 112 27.61 18.62 19.33
CA ARG A 112 26.37 18.27 20.07
C ARG A 112 26.46 18.50 21.57
N HIS A 113 27.70 18.51 22.16
CA HIS A 113 27.95 18.79 23.57
C HIS A 113 27.60 20.22 23.95
N LYS A 114 27.45 21.12 22.95
CA LYS A 114 27.09 22.54 23.16
C LYS A 114 25.59 22.77 23.32
N ILE A 115 24.77 21.70 23.17
CA ILE A 115 23.30 21.83 23.32
C ILE A 115 22.97 22.04 24.80
N THR A 116 22.24 23.10 25.09
CA THR A 116 21.67 23.31 26.44
C THR A 116 20.28 22.67 26.47
N TYR A 117 20.07 21.82 27.47
CA TYR A 117 18.82 21.12 27.68
C TYR A 117 18.08 21.72 28.88
N PRO A 118 16.84 22.19 28.72
CA PRO A 118 16.05 22.73 29.80
C PRO A 118 15.59 21.65 30.76
N ASN A 119 15.38 22.00 32.02
CA ASN A 119 14.66 21.18 33.00
C ASN A 119 13.32 21.87 33.27
N ILE A 120 12.25 21.30 32.81
CA ILE A 120 10.90 21.92 32.79
C ILE A 120 9.84 20.94 33.29
N PRO A 121 8.66 21.39 33.72
CA PRO A 121 7.62 20.52 34.27
C PRO A 121 7.21 19.38 33.34
N SER A 122 7.16 19.62 32.02
CA SER A 122 6.83 18.58 31.01
C SER A 122 7.98 17.64 30.68
N ALA A 123 9.22 17.96 31.10
CA ALA A 123 10.42 17.16 30.76
C ALA A 123 11.50 17.31 31.85
N ILE A 124 11.39 16.47 32.88
CA ILE A 124 12.32 16.47 34.03
C ILE A 124 13.57 15.66 33.64
N ARG A 125 14.72 16.28 33.80
CA ARG A 125 16.00 15.67 33.39
C ARG A 125 16.43 14.51 34.29
N PRO A 126 17.25 13.58 33.76
CA PRO A 126 17.77 12.46 34.52
C PRO A 126 18.50 12.92 35.80
N VAL A 127 18.30 12.20 36.92
CA VAL A 127 18.95 12.46 38.20
C VAL A 127 20.10 11.48 38.41
N PRO A 128 21.32 11.94 38.73
CA PRO A 128 22.46 11.06 39.03
C PRO A 128 22.19 10.14 40.23
N HIS A 129 22.96 9.07 40.34
CA HIS A 129 22.95 8.22 41.54
C HIS A 129 23.41 9.00 42.75
N SER A 130 22.82 8.71 43.91
CA SER A 130 23.13 9.26 45.21
C SER A 130 22.91 8.19 46.28
N GLU A 131 23.09 8.53 47.54
CA GLU A 131 22.76 7.63 48.67
C GLU A 131 21.28 7.26 48.69
N GLU A 132 20.40 8.20 48.30
CA GLU A 132 18.95 7.98 48.19
C GLU A 132 18.54 7.21 46.92
N VAL A 133 19.36 7.26 45.87
CA VAL A 133 19.13 6.60 44.59
C VAL A 133 20.33 5.74 44.23
N PRO A 134 20.53 4.58 44.90
CA PRO A 134 21.68 3.72 44.68
C PRO A 134 21.71 3.07 43.32
N VAL A 135 22.87 2.58 42.89
CA VAL A 135 23.01 1.81 41.65
C VAL A 135 22.34 0.45 41.82
N PRO A 136 21.36 0.09 40.97
CA PRO A 136 20.64 -1.17 41.09
C PRO A 136 21.55 -2.38 40.76
N VAL A 137 21.35 -3.47 41.49
CA VAL A 137 22.01 -4.76 41.20
C VAL A 137 21.13 -5.54 40.25
N PHE A 138 21.68 -6.05 39.14
CA PHE A 138 20.94 -6.83 38.17
C PHE A 138 20.50 -8.18 38.77
N LYS A 139 19.18 -8.38 38.85
CA LYS A 139 18.54 -9.61 39.37
C LYS A 139 17.92 -10.47 38.29
N GLY A 140 18.05 -10.09 37.01
CA GLY A 140 17.42 -10.75 35.88
C GLY A 140 16.47 -9.81 35.11
N LEU A 141 16.13 -10.19 33.88
CA LEU A 141 15.17 -9.45 33.10
C LEU A 141 13.75 -9.95 33.43
N PRO A 142 12.81 -9.06 33.82
CA PRO A 142 11.42 -9.46 34.07
C PRO A 142 10.75 -10.04 32.82
N SER A 143 9.75 -10.91 33.00
CA SER A 143 8.86 -11.33 31.91
C SER A 143 8.10 -10.13 31.36
N LEU A 144 7.75 -10.18 30.07
CA LEU A 144 6.86 -9.16 29.47
C LEU A 144 5.45 -9.38 30.01
N ASP A 145 4.88 -8.39 30.66
CA ASP A 145 3.46 -8.35 30.98
C ASP A 145 2.67 -8.04 29.71
N ASP A 146 1.40 -8.50 29.61
CA ASP A 146 0.56 -8.38 28.40
C ASP A 146 0.29 -6.94 27.88
N GLN A 147 0.75 -5.91 28.60
CA GLN A 147 0.61 -4.51 28.23
C GLN A 147 1.76 -3.96 27.34
N ASP A 148 2.84 -4.74 27.16
CA ASP A 148 4.07 -4.28 26.47
C ASP A 148 4.22 -4.73 25.01
N ILE A 149 3.18 -5.33 24.40
CA ILE A 149 3.25 -5.83 23.01
C ILE A 149 2.98 -4.69 22.00
N GLY A 150 3.98 -3.85 21.79
CA GLY A 150 4.12 -2.95 20.65
C GLY A 150 5.18 -3.48 19.70
N HIS A 151 4.84 -3.52 18.41
CA HIS A 151 5.67 -3.96 17.27
C HIS A 151 7.16 -3.65 17.44
N ASP A 152 8.00 -4.68 17.39
CA ASP A 152 9.44 -4.48 17.24
C ASP A 152 10.08 -5.42 16.20
N THR A 153 10.80 -4.81 15.27
CA THR A 153 11.61 -5.46 14.24
C THR A 153 13.09 -5.37 14.60
N SER A 154 13.77 -6.51 14.47
CA SER A 154 15.21 -6.73 14.30
C SER A 154 16.16 -6.57 15.52
N GLU A 155 16.84 -7.63 15.89
CA GLU A 155 18.26 -7.89 15.61
C GLU A 155 18.75 -9.23 16.18
N GLN A 156 19.70 -9.81 15.47
CA GLN A 156 20.33 -11.10 15.71
C GLN A 156 21.28 -11.08 16.90
N ASP A 157 21.33 -12.16 17.66
CA ASP A 157 22.61 -12.69 18.17
C ASP A 157 22.53 -14.21 18.27
N SER A 158 23.49 -14.84 17.62
CA SER A 158 23.78 -16.27 17.59
C SER A 158 24.42 -16.74 18.89
N CYS A 159 23.99 -17.87 19.40
CA CYS A 159 24.85 -18.79 20.17
C CYS A 159 24.29 -20.20 20.07
N ASP A 160 25.11 -21.06 19.51
CA ASP A 160 25.01 -22.51 19.57
C ASP A 160 25.23 -23.00 21.02
N SER A 161 24.48 -24.01 21.42
CA SER A 161 25.01 -25.14 22.21
C SER A 161 23.97 -26.25 22.26
N GLU A 162 24.41 -27.40 21.78
CA GLU A 162 23.79 -28.71 21.93
C GLU A 162 23.74 -29.12 23.43
N LEU A 163 22.67 -29.80 23.79
CA LEU A 163 22.78 -30.93 24.70
C LEU A 163 21.50 -31.78 24.60
N SER A 164 21.73 -33.02 24.23
CA SER A 164 20.82 -34.14 24.32
C SER A 164 20.65 -34.58 25.78
N GLU A 165 19.48 -35.06 26.17
CA GLU A 165 19.34 -36.42 26.71
C GLU A 165 17.91 -36.76 27.12
N LYS A 166 17.68 -38.04 26.96
CA LYS A 166 16.51 -38.86 27.17
C LYS A 166 15.90 -38.77 28.59
N CYS A 167 14.60 -38.94 28.72
CA CYS A 167 14.10 -39.95 29.65
C CYS A 167 12.69 -40.42 29.32
N SER A 168 12.54 -41.68 29.54
CA SER A 168 11.47 -42.63 29.25
C SER A 168 10.37 -42.66 30.31
N GLN A 169 9.16 -43.03 29.86
CA GLN A 169 8.12 -43.90 30.45
C GLN A 169 7.69 -43.75 31.93
N SER A 170 6.43 -43.62 32.13
CA SER A 170 5.41 -44.53 32.69
C SER A 170 4.33 -43.67 33.36
N GLU A 171 3.11 -43.99 33.37
CA GLU A 171 2.17 -44.96 33.70
C GLU A 171 0.78 -44.33 33.94
N ASN A 172 -0.22 -45.11 33.72
CA ASN A 172 -1.65 -44.86 33.81
C ASN A 172 -2.13 -44.20 35.11
N CYS A 173 -3.05 -43.24 34.94
CA CYS A 173 -4.12 -43.04 35.93
C CYS A 173 -5.42 -42.64 35.20
N SER A 174 -6.38 -43.54 35.30
CA SER A 174 -7.77 -43.33 34.88
C SER A 174 -8.48 -42.41 35.87
N SER A 175 -9.05 -41.32 35.37
CA SER A 175 -10.20 -40.67 36.00
C SER A 175 -10.96 -39.86 34.95
N ASP A 176 -12.25 -40.05 34.92
CA ASP A 176 -13.23 -39.39 34.09
C ASP A 176 -13.14 -37.86 34.24
N THR A 177 -12.71 -37.21 33.18
CA THR A 177 -12.83 -35.75 33.02
C THR A 177 -13.25 -35.48 31.58
N GLU A 178 -14.25 -34.63 31.42
CA GLU A 178 -14.79 -34.12 30.18
C GLU A 178 -13.67 -33.89 29.16
N SER A 179 -13.72 -34.55 28.03
CA SER A 179 -12.73 -34.45 26.96
C SER A 179 -12.79 -33.07 26.33
N PHE A 180 -11.99 -32.14 26.81
CA PHE A 180 -11.65 -30.97 26.03
C PHE A 180 -11.03 -31.43 24.70
N PRO A 181 -11.53 -30.94 23.54
CA PRO A 181 -10.96 -31.36 22.26
C PRO A 181 -9.46 -31.03 22.23
N ILE A 182 -8.65 -32.05 22.04
CA ILE A 182 -7.18 -31.92 21.91
C ILE A 182 -6.90 -30.85 20.86
N PRO A 183 -6.12 -29.80 21.17
CA PRO A 183 -5.83 -28.72 20.23
C PRO A 183 -5.23 -29.33 18.94
N LYS A 184 -5.92 -29.12 17.82
CA LYS A 184 -5.45 -29.59 16.53
C LYS A 184 -4.20 -28.83 16.13
N LEU A 185 -3.05 -29.50 16.03
CA LEU A 185 -1.79 -28.89 15.61
C LEU A 185 -1.90 -28.37 14.17
N LEU A 186 -1.27 -27.20 13.88
CA LEU A 186 -1.25 -26.58 12.57
C LEU A 186 -0.32 -27.37 11.62
N PRO A 187 -0.85 -27.98 10.55
CA PRO A 187 -0.01 -28.60 9.52
C PRO A 187 0.67 -27.54 8.66
N GLN A 188 1.68 -27.94 7.86
CA GLN A 188 2.45 -27.02 7.00
C GLN A 188 1.56 -26.18 6.08
N ALA A 189 0.52 -26.77 5.48
CA ALA A 189 -0.39 -26.07 4.57
C ALA A 189 -1.15 -24.93 5.26
N GLU A 190 -1.70 -25.19 6.45
CA GLU A 190 -2.40 -24.15 7.22
C GLU A 190 -1.45 -23.07 7.74
N LEU A 191 -0.23 -23.46 8.13
CA LEU A 191 0.81 -22.49 8.52
C LEU A 191 1.25 -21.61 7.33
N ASN A 192 1.33 -22.19 6.12
CA ASN A 192 1.63 -21.42 4.92
C ASN A 192 0.55 -20.36 4.67
N ASP A 193 -0.73 -20.75 4.77
CA ASP A 193 -1.84 -19.81 4.55
C ASP A 193 -1.89 -18.73 5.65
N LEU A 194 -1.60 -19.08 6.90
CA LEU A 194 -1.46 -18.10 7.98
C LEU A 194 -0.34 -17.07 7.68
N VAL A 195 0.81 -17.55 7.21
CA VAL A 195 1.94 -16.68 6.82
C VAL A 195 1.56 -15.74 5.66
N ARG A 196 0.77 -16.24 4.69
CA ARG A 196 0.24 -15.46 3.56
C ARG A 196 -0.76 -14.40 4.02
N ASP A 197 -1.69 -14.76 4.88
CA ASP A 197 -2.70 -13.85 5.43
C ASP A 197 -2.08 -12.71 6.24
N LEU A 198 -1.00 -12.99 6.96
CA LEU A 198 -0.22 -12.00 7.70
C LEU A 198 0.77 -11.23 6.82
N GLY A 199 0.93 -11.60 5.56
CA GLY A 199 1.84 -10.93 4.63
C GLY A 199 3.31 -10.97 5.08
N LEU A 200 3.77 -12.04 5.74
CA LEU A 200 5.08 -12.07 6.37
C LEU A 200 6.23 -12.20 5.35
N SER A 201 7.34 -11.53 5.63
CA SER A 201 8.61 -11.75 4.92
C SER A 201 9.15 -13.15 5.19
N LYS A 202 10.09 -13.65 4.36
CA LYS A 202 10.73 -14.96 4.56
C LYS A 202 11.31 -15.12 5.97
N LYS A 203 12.02 -14.09 6.48
CA LYS A 203 12.58 -14.08 7.84
C LYS A 203 11.51 -14.08 8.92
N ALA A 204 10.47 -13.27 8.80
CA ALA A 204 9.39 -13.20 9.77
C ALA A 204 8.56 -14.51 9.79
N ALA A 205 8.33 -15.12 8.63
CA ALA A 205 7.66 -16.42 8.52
C ALA A 205 8.45 -17.55 9.19
N GLU A 206 9.78 -17.58 8.99
CA GLU A 206 10.67 -18.54 9.63
C GLU A 206 10.67 -18.35 11.16
N LEU A 207 10.72 -17.10 11.63
CA LEU A 207 10.63 -16.79 13.06
C LEU A 207 9.30 -17.24 13.67
N LEU A 208 8.17 -16.93 13.01
CA LEU A 208 6.84 -17.36 13.46
C LEU A 208 6.78 -18.89 13.54
N ALA A 209 7.19 -19.59 12.47
CA ALA A 209 7.20 -21.06 12.43
C ALA A 209 8.08 -21.67 13.55
N SER A 210 9.27 -21.09 13.78
CA SER A 210 10.16 -21.53 14.85
C SER A 210 9.54 -21.34 16.25
N ARG A 211 8.88 -20.19 16.48
CA ARG A 211 8.21 -19.90 17.77
C ARG A 211 7.02 -20.83 18.00
N LEU A 212 6.20 -21.08 16.98
CA LEU A 212 5.07 -22.01 17.08
C LEU A 212 5.55 -23.45 17.30
N LYS A 213 6.63 -23.87 16.61
CA LYS A 213 7.23 -25.19 16.79
C LYS A 213 7.80 -25.38 18.19
N GLY A 214 8.50 -24.38 18.73
CA GLY A 214 9.03 -24.42 20.09
C GLY A 214 7.95 -24.41 21.18
N ARG A 215 6.68 -24.18 20.83
CA ARG A 215 5.52 -24.27 21.72
C ARG A 215 4.60 -25.45 21.42
N ASN A 216 5.02 -26.37 20.56
CA ASN A 216 4.23 -27.52 20.12
C ASN A 216 2.83 -27.15 19.58
N LEU A 217 2.73 -26.02 18.83
CA LEU A 217 1.48 -25.55 18.23
C LEU A 217 1.36 -25.94 16.74
N VAL A 218 2.41 -26.52 16.16
CA VAL A 218 2.45 -26.99 14.77
C VAL A 218 2.80 -28.47 14.72
N ASP A 219 2.37 -29.12 13.65
CA ASP A 219 2.68 -30.53 13.41
C ASP A 219 4.20 -30.78 13.35
N HIS A 220 4.64 -31.94 13.80
CA HIS A 220 6.07 -32.32 13.83
C HIS A 220 6.73 -32.31 12.44
N SER A 221 5.94 -32.56 11.37
CA SER A 221 6.39 -32.54 9.97
C SER A 221 6.70 -31.14 9.45
N VAL A 222 6.29 -30.07 10.17
CA VAL A 222 6.50 -28.68 9.76
C VAL A 222 7.99 -28.37 9.67
N LYS A 223 8.41 -27.93 8.48
CA LYS A 223 9.78 -27.52 8.17
C LYS A 223 9.91 -26.01 8.24
N VAL A 224 10.51 -25.49 9.30
CA VAL A 224 10.76 -24.05 9.51
C VAL A 224 11.58 -23.46 8.35
N SER A 225 12.64 -24.15 7.91
CA SER A 225 13.51 -23.74 6.80
C SER A 225 12.82 -23.68 5.43
N TYR A 226 11.60 -24.22 5.30
CA TYR A 226 10.78 -24.11 4.09
C TYR A 226 10.61 -22.66 3.65
N PHE A 227 10.40 -21.77 4.59
CA PHE A 227 10.12 -20.35 4.29
C PHE A 227 11.31 -19.59 3.66
N ARG A 228 12.54 -20.06 3.81
CA ARG A 228 13.72 -19.46 3.13
C ARG A 228 13.65 -19.61 1.62
N LYS A 229 13.09 -20.73 1.15
CA LYS A 229 13.04 -21.12 -0.27
C LYS A 229 11.60 -21.30 -0.77
N ARG A 230 10.63 -20.64 -0.15
CA ARG A 230 9.20 -20.79 -0.44
C ARG A 230 8.83 -20.42 -1.88
N ASP A 231 9.63 -19.54 -2.51
CA ASP A 231 9.50 -19.10 -3.89
C ASP A 231 10.07 -20.10 -4.92
N LYS A 232 10.82 -21.12 -4.49
CA LYS A 232 11.57 -22.00 -5.40
C LYS A 232 10.70 -22.64 -6.49
N LEU A 233 9.49 -23.05 -6.15
CA LEU A 233 8.55 -23.66 -7.09
C LEU A 233 8.18 -22.68 -8.21
N PHE A 234 7.90 -21.43 -7.84
CA PHE A 234 7.47 -20.41 -8.78
C PHE A 234 8.62 -19.81 -9.60
N LEU A 235 9.87 -19.93 -9.15
CA LEU A 235 11.04 -19.46 -9.89
C LEU A 235 11.17 -20.11 -11.27
N THR A 236 10.68 -21.34 -11.44
CA THR A 236 10.74 -22.10 -12.69
C THR A 236 9.89 -21.50 -13.79
N PHE A 237 8.91 -20.67 -13.47
CA PHE A 237 8.02 -20.03 -14.46
C PHE A 237 8.54 -18.68 -14.96
N PHE A 238 9.57 -18.11 -14.35
CA PHE A 238 10.07 -16.78 -14.69
C PHE A 238 11.43 -16.82 -15.34
N SER A 239 11.57 -16.04 -16.41
CA SER A 239 12.82 -15.74 -17.11
C SER A 239 13.10 -14.24 -17.06
N GLU A 240 14.32 -13.87 -17.43
CA GLU A 240 14.74 -12.46 -17.52
C GLU A 240 15.48 -12.26 -18.83
N ASP A 241 15.07 -11.25 -19.57
CA ASP A 241 15.75 -10.77 -20.78
C ASP A 241 15.71 -9.24 -20.79
N ARG A 242 16.83 -8.59 -21.15
CA ARG A 242 16.96 -7.12 -21.27
C ARG A 242 16.38 -6.34 -20.10
N GLN A 243 16.64 -6.79 -18.86
CA GLN A 243 16.14 -6.18 -17.62
C GLN A 243 14.61 -6.22 -17.47
N PHE A 244 13.96 -7.12 -18.19
CA PHE A 244 12.55 -7.44 -18.05
C PHE A 244 12.41 -8.87 -17.51
N VAL A 245 11.81 -9.01 -16.33
CA VAL A 245 11.43 -10.30 -15.74
C VAL A 245 10.05 -10.66 -16.26
N TYR A 246 9.89 -11.84 -16.85
CA TYR A 246 8.62 -12.27 -17.44
C TYR A 246 8.32 -13.74 -17.18
N CYS A 247 7.04 -14.08 -17.18
CA CYS A 247 6.58 -15.46 -17.12
C CYS A 247 6.60 -16.06 -18.54
N HIS A 248 7.39 -17.11 -18.73
CA HIS A 248 7.51 -17.80 -20.03
C HIS A 248 6.54 -18.99 -20.20
N ASP A 249 5.94 -19.46 -19.08
CA ASP A 249 4.91 -20.52 -19.04
C ASP A 249 3.72 -20.06 -18.21
N ILE A 250 2.84 -19.28 -18.82
CA ILE A 250 1.65 -18.73 -18.17
C ILE A 250 0.62 -19.83 -17.82
N PRO A 251 0.30 -20.80 -18.70
CA PRO A 251 -0.62 -21.88 -18.34
C PRO A 251 -0.12 -22.70 -17.15
N GLY A 252 1.18 -23.02 -17.11
CA GLY A 252 1.80 -23.74 -15.99
C GLY A 252 1.74 -22.97 -14.68
N LEU A 253 2.04 -21.66 -14.72
CA LEU A 253 1.93 -20.78 -13.55
C LEU A 253 0.50 -20.73 -13.01
N LEU A 254 -0.49 -20.54 -13.86
CA LEU A 254 -1.91 -20.47 -13.45
C LEU A 254 -2.38 -21.80 -12.86
N LYS A 255 -1.99 -22.94 -13.46
CA LYS A 255 -2.28 -24.27 -12.92
C LYS A 255 -1.68 -24.44 -11.53
N GLU A 256 -0.44 -24.01 -11.30
CA GLU A 256 0.22 -24.07 -9.99
C GLU A 256 -0.46 -23.16 -8.96
N LEU A 257 -1.07 -22.06 -9.39
CA LEU A 257 -1.87 -21.17 -8.55
C LEU A 257 -3.28 -21.70 -8.25
N GLY A 258 -3.64 -22.87 -8.80
CA GLY A 258 -4.93 -23.50 -8.54
C GLY A 258 -6.03 -23.13 -9.54
N VAL A 259 -5.69 -22.58 -10.71
CA VAL A 259 -6.63 -22.40 -11.83
C VAL A 259 -6.74 -23.72 -12.59
N PRO A 260 -7.89 -24.42 -12.53
CA PRO A 260 -7.99 -25.80 -13.04
C PRO A 260 -7.88 -25.86 -14.57
N TYR A 261 -8.37 -24.84 -15.24
CA TYR A 261 -8.35 -24.72 -16.70
C TYR A 261 -8.03 -23.29 -17.11
N TYR A 262 -7.08 -23.14 -18.01
CA TYR A 262 -6.70 -21.85 -18.57
C TYR A 262 -7.34 -21.64 -19.94
N SER A 263 -8.16 -20.59 -20.04
CA SER A 263 -8.68 -20.08 -21.31
C SER A 263 -8.27 -18.61 -21.46
N PRO A 264 -7.54 -18.21 -22.51
CA PRO A 264 -7.13 -16.81 -22.70
C PRO A 264 -8.32 -15.82 -22.71
N ALA A 265 -9.48 -16.27 -23.16
CA ALA A 265 -10.69 -15.43 -23.23
C ALA A 265 -11.24 -15.02 -21.86
N GLU A 266 -10.90 -15.78 -20.81
CA GLU A 266 -11.32 -15.49 -19.43
C GLU A 266 -10.36 -14.52 -18.72
N TRP A 267 -9.28 -14.12 -19.37
CA TRP A 267 -8.26 -13.24 -18.80
C TRP A 267 -8.06 -11.99 -19.65
N ARG A 268 -7.70 -10.92 -18.99
CA ARG A 268 -7.29 -9.66 -19.60
C ARG A 268 -5.89 -9.28 -19.14
N LEU A 269 -5.10 -8.74 -20.03
CA LEU A 269 -3.77 -8.20 -19.73
C LEU A 269 -3.91 -6.75 -19.29
N PHE A 270 -3.48 -6.48 -18.07
CA PHE A 270 -3.32 -5.15 -17.52
C PHE A 270 -1.86 -4.75 -17.58
N LEU A 271 -1.56 -3.62 -18.19
CA LEU A 271 -0.22 -3.02 -18.21
C LEU A 271 -0.28 -1.69 -17.46
N ASP A 272 0.55 -1.54 -16.47
CA ASP A 272 0.77 -0.28 -15.77
C ASP A 272 2.21 0.15 -15.95
N SER A 273 2.39 1.33 -16.50
CA SER A 273 3.70 1.92 -16.66
C SER A 273 3.78 3.26 -15.95
N SER A 274 4.75 3.36 -15.07
CA SER A 274 5.10 4.57 -14.38
C SER A 274 6.51 5.02 -14.80
N LYS A 275 6.92 6.22 -14.39
CA LYS A 275 8.31 6.67 -14.59
C LYS A 275 9.36 5.76 -13.91
N ARG A 276 8.92 4.82 -13.06
CA ARG A 276 9.80 3.98 -12.22
C ARG A 276 9.73 2.51 -12.55
N SER A 277 8.63 2.01 -13.08
CA SER A 277 8.46 0.57 -13.35
C SER A 277 7.36 0.31 -14.35
N LEU A 278 7.53 -0.75 -15.14
CA LEU A 278 6.52 -1.37 -15.99
C LEU A 278 6.07 -2.67 -15.33
N LYS A 279 4.76 -2.88 -15.25
CA LYS A 279 4.11 -4.05 -14.65
C LYS A 279 3.14 -4.65 -15.63
N CYS A 280 3.22 -5.96 -15.81
CA CYS A 280 2.30 -6.73 -16.65
C CYS A 280 1.59 -7.74 -15.77
N VAL A 281 0.26 -7.70 -15.76
CA VAL A 281 -0.57 -8.47 -14.85
C VAL A 281 -1.73 -9.09 -15.58
N LEU A 282 -1.99 -10.37 -15.33
CA LEU A 282 -3.21 -11.01 -15.77
C LEU A 282 -4.30 -10.85 -14.71
N LEU A 283 -5.44 -10.35 -15.14
CA LEU A 283 -6.64 -10.19 -14.33
C LEU A 283 -7.74 -11.10 -14.90
N HIS A 284 -8.41 -11.86 -14.04
CA HIS A 284 -9.52 -12.71 -14.43
C HIS A 284 -10.77 -11.87 -14.72
N ASN A 285 -11.46 -12.14 -15.83
CA ASN A 285 -12.75 -11.54 -16.15
C ASN A 285 -13.80 -12.06 -15.15
N GLY A 286 -14.52 -11.14 -14.49
CA GLY A 286 -15.40 -11.49 -13.38
C GLY A 286 -14.72 -11.57 -12.01
N ASN A 287 -13.37 -11.39 -11.95
CA ASN A 287 -12.61 -11.23 -10.72
C ASN A 287 -12.68 -12.42 -9.73
N VAL A 288 -12.81 -13.64 -10.25
CA VAL A 288 -12.85 -14.89 -9.45
C VAL A 288 -11.48 -15.17 -8.82
N TYR A 289 -10.41 -14.94 -9.58
CA TYR A 289 -9.03 -15.15 -9.13
C TYR A 289 -8.33 -13.82 -8.85
N GLY A 290 -7.29 -13.87 -8.02
CA GLY A 290 -6.42 -12.74 -7.75
C GLY A 290 -5.61 -12.29 -8.98
N ALA A 291 -5.02 -11.11 -8.89
CA ALA A 291 -4.13 -10.57 -9.92
C ALA A 291 -2.84 -11.40 -10.00
N VAL A 292 -2.48 -11.88 -11.18
CA VAL A 292 -1.29 -12.73 -11.41
C VAL A 292 -0.23 -11.93 -12.17
N PRO A 293 0.93 -11.65 -11.56
CA PRO A 293 2.00 -10.92 -12.24
C PRO A 293 2.66 -11.81 -13.31
N VAL A 294 2.78 -11.28 -14.51
CA VAL A 294 3.42 -11.97 -15.63
C VAL A 294 4.63 -11.23 -16.20
N GLY A 295 4.84 -9.98 -15.77
CA GLY A 295 6.02 -9.21 -16.17
C GLY A 295 6.31 -8.02 -15.27
N HIS A 296 7.60 -7.70 -15.10
CA HIS A 296 8.06 -6.55 -14.31
C HIS A 296 9.40 -6.03 -14.81
N SER A 297 9.54 -4.71 -14.87
CA SER A 297 10.81 -4.03 -15.08
C SER A 297 10.82 -2.66 -14.44
N VAL A 298 11.97 -2.24 -13.94
CA VAL A 298 12.19 -0.86 -13.46
C VAL A 298 13.09 -0.06 -14.41
N HIS A 299 13.47 -0.64 -15.53
CA HIS A 299 14.43 -0.07 -16.47
C HIS A 299 13.82 0.26 -17.82
N LEU A 300 12.78 -0.46 -18.23
CA LEU A 300 12.12 -0.25 -19.51
C LEU A 300 11.46 1.13 -19.57
N ARG A 301 11.50 1.71 -20.76
CA ARG A 301 10.90 3.02 -21.03
C ARG A 301 9.45 2.86 -21.52
N GLU A 302 8.69 3.90 -21.34
CA GLU A 302 7.36 3.98 -21.92
C GLU A 302 7.47 4.39 -23.40
N ASP A 303 7.82 3.46 -24.26
CA ASP A 303 7.86 3.67 -25.71
C ASP A 303 7.35 2.44 -26.47
N TYR A 304 7.24 2.60 -27.79
CA TYR A 304 6.69 1.58 -28.65
C TYR A 304 7.57 0.33 -28.75
N ASP A 305 8.89 0.50 -28.83
CA ASP A 305 9.82 -0.61 -29.08
C ASP A 305 9.94 -1.50 -27.84
N ASP A 306 9.97 -0.89 -26.65
CA ASP A 306 9.93 -1.63 -25.39
C ASP A 306 8.58 -2.36 -25.21
N MET A 307 7.44 -1.71 -25.58
CA MET A 307 6.13 -2.38 -25.54
C MET A 307 6.05 -3.56 -26.51
N ARG A 308 6.59 -3.44 -27.74
CA ARG A 308 6.65 -4.54 -28.69
C ARG A 308 7.45 -5.72 -28.11
N MET A 309 8.65 -5.46 -27.58
CA MET A 309 9.47 -6.48 -26.95
C MET A 309 8.73 -7.18 -25.79
N VAL A 310 8.05 -6.43 -24.94
CA VAL A 310 7.26 -6.99 -23.83
C VAL A 310 6.16 -7.91 -24.35
N MET A 311 5.41 -7.48 -25.37
CA MET A 311 4.33 -8.30 -25.95
C MET A 311 4.86 -9.56 -26.63
N ASP A 312 6.03 -9.49 -27.28
CA ASP A 312 6.69 -10.63 -27.89
C ASP A 312 7.18 -11.64 -26.83
N LEU A 313 7.83 -11.17 -25.74
CA LEU A 313 8.30 -12.01 -24.64
C LEU A 313 7.15 -12.69 -23.87
N LEU A 314 6.02 -12.00 -23.72
CA LEU A 314 4.78 -12.55 -23.14
C LEU A 314 4.01 -13.44 -24.13
N LYS A 315 4.50 -13.58 -25.38
CA LYS A 315 3.86 -14.34 -26.46
C LYS A 315 2.37 -13.93 -26.67
N TYR A 316 2.13 -12.62 -26.66
CA TYR A 316 0.77 -12.09 -26.78
C TYR A 316 0.00 -12.65 -27.98
N HIS A 317 0.66 -12.89 -29.10
CA HIS A 317 0.06 -13.44 -30.32
C HIS A 317 -0.55 -14.84 -30.14
N GLU A 318 -0.01 -15.65 -29.20
CA GLU A 318 -0.55 -16.98 -28.88
C GLU A 318 -1.82 -16.87 -28.00
N HIS A 319 -1.90 -15.86 -27.16
CA HIS A 319 -2.97 -15.71 -26.17
C HIS A 319 -4.07 -14.77 -26.63
N SER A 320 -3.73 -13.69 -27.30
CA SER A 320 -4.68 -12.66 -27.79
C SER A 320 -5.63 -12.13 -26.71
N TRP A 321 -5.13 -11.88 -25.50
CA TRP A 321 -5.92 -11.34 -24.39
C TRP A 321 -6.59 -10.03 -24.73
N ILE A 322 -7.71 -9.77 -24.07
CA ILE A 322 -8.27 -8.41 -23.97
C ILE A 322 -7.26 -7.55 -23.18
N ILE A 323 -7.08 -6.30 -23.61
CA ILE A 323 -6.15 -5.35 -23.00
C ILE A 323 -6.93 -4.26 -22.27
N CYS A 324 -6.61 -4.08 -21.01
CA CYS A 324 -7.12 -3.01 -20.16
C CYS A 324 -5.95 -2.17 -19.64
N VAL A 325 -5.77 -0.98 -20.18
CA VAL A 325 -4.61 -0.11 -19.89
C VAL A 325 -4.99 1.36 -19.95
N ASP A 326 -4.14 2.24 -19.45
CA ASP A 326 -4.36 3.67 -19.63
C ASP A 326 -4.25 4.09 -21.12
N LEU A 327 -4.86 5.21 -21.47
CA LEU A 327 -4.86 5.70 -22.86
C LEU A 327 -3.47 6.06 -23.40
N LYS A 328 -2.50 6.28 -22.53
CA LYS A 328 -1.13 6.55 -22.93
C LYS A 328 -0.46 5.27 -23.44
N ILE A 329 -0.67 4.15 -22.76
CA ILE A 329 -0.19 2.83 -23.19
C ILE A 329 -0.93 2.39 -24.46
N VAL A 330 -2.24 2.65 -24.57
CA VAL A 330 -3.00 2.40 -25.80
C VAL A 330 -2.32 3.05 -27.02
N ASN A 331 -1.85 4.30 -26.89
CA ASN A 331 -1.17 4.98 -28.00
C ASN A 331 0.10 4.22 -28.44
N PHE A 332 0.88 3.64 -27.52
CA PHE A 332 2.05 2.84 -27.89
C PHE A 332 1.65 1.53 -28.57
N LEU A 333 0.67 0.83 -27.98
CA LEU A 333 0.23 -0.47 -28.51
C LEU A 333 -0.39 -0.35 -29.90
N LEU A 334 -1.01 0.79 -30.21
CA LEU A 334 -1.59 1.08 -31.52
C LEU A 334 -0.70 1.91 -32.45
N GLY A 335 0.58 2.11 -32.10
CA GLY A 335 1.52 2.88 -32.92
C GLY A 335 1.13 4.35 -33.12
N GLN A 336 0.30 4.92 -32.23
CA GLN A 336 -0.15 6.30 -32.33
C GLN A 336 0.89 7.31 -31.84
N GLN A 337 0.84 8.51 -32.41
CA GLN A 337 1.65 9.65 -31.98
C GLN A 337 1.37 10.05 -30.54
N LYS A 338 2.41 10.30 -29.75
CA LYS A 338 2.33 10.79 -28.36
C LYS A 338 1.86 12.24 -28.29
N GLY A 339 1.25 12.59 -27.14
CA GLY A 339 0.95 13.98 -26.78
C GLY A 339 -0.40 14.50 -27.28
N PHE A 340 -0.51 15.82 -27.36
CA PHE A 340 -1.73 16.50 -27.80
C PHE A 340 -1.85 16.49 -29.34
N THR A 341 -2.35 15.39 -29.88
CA THR A 341 -2.51 15.18 -31.30
C THR A 341 -3.87 15.69 -31.79
N LYS A 342 -3.97 15.96 -33.10
CA LYS A 342 -5.21 16.41 -33.73
C LYS A 342 -6.30 15.33 -33.67
N PHE A 343 -5.96 14.09 -33.98
CA PHE A 343 -6.88 12.96 -34.06
C PHE A 343 -6.52 11.84 -33.06
N PRO A 344 -6.73 12.06 -31.75
CA PRO A 344 -6.28 11.11 -30.73
C PRO A 344 -7.16 9.87 -30.56
N CYS A 345 -8.38 9.85 -31.14
CA CYS A 345 -9.25 8.68 -31.07
C CYS A 345 -8.74 7.57 -31.99
N PHE A 346 -8.64 6.36 -31.46
CA PHE A 346 -8.22 5.19 -32.24
C PHE A 346 -9.39 4.54 -33.02
N LEU A 347 -10.62 4.99 -32.78
CA LEU A 347 -11.82 4.49 -33.48
C LEU A 347 -12.26 5.41 -34.61
N CYS A 348 -12.09 6.73 -34.47
CA CYS A 348 -12.56 7.71 -35.44
C CYS A 348 -11.61 8.89 -35.61
N MET A 349 -11.92 9.78 -36.52
CA MET A 349 -11.18 11.00 -36.85
C MET A 349 -11.68 12.20 -36.04
N TRP A 350 -11.98 11.99 -34.75
CA TRP A 350 -12.34 13.09 -33.85
C TRP A 350 -11.23 14.13 -33.75
N ASP A 351 -11.54 15.37 -34.15
CA ASP A 351 -10.60 16.49 -34.13
C ASP A 351 -10.59 17.16 -32.77
N SER A 352 -9.58 16.90 -31.97
CA SER A 352 -9.41 17.45 -30.62
C SER A 352 -9.27 18.99 -30.59
N ARG A 353 -9.06 19.64 -31.73
CA ARG A 353 -8.87 21.09 -31.85
C ARG A 353 -10.16 21.82 -32.28
N ALA A 354 -11.13 21.13 -32.85
CA ALA A 354 -12.41 21.68 -33.30
C ALA A 354 -13.41 21.84 -32.14
N ARG A 355 -13.06 22.67 -31.13
CA ARG A 355 -13.80 22.81 -29.88
C ARG A 355 -15.24 23.26 -30.05
N ASP A 356 -15.50 24.09 -31.04
CA ASP A 356 -16.82 24.54 -31.45
C ASP A 356 -17.78 23.41 -31.86
N ARG A 357 -17.24 22.33 -32.40
CA ARG A 357 -18.01 21.17 -32.87
C ARG A 357 -18.14 20.05 -31.84
N HIS A 358 -17.34 20.02 -30.76
CA HIS A 358 -17.28 18.89 -29.85
C HIS A 358 -18.59 18.50 -29.20
N TRP A 359 -19.45 19.49 -28.88
CA TRP A 359 -20.74 19.26 -28.26
C TRP A 359 -21.91 19.21 -29.25
N VAL A 360 -21.64 19.45 -30.53
CA VAL A 360 -22.67 19.50 -31.60
C VAL A 360 -22.55 18.29 -32.51
N GLN A 361 -21.31 17.91 -32.85
CA GLN A 361 -21.04 16.80 -33.75
C GLN A 361 -20.77 15.53 -32.93
N LYS A 362 -21.68 14.55 -33.04
CA LYS A 362 -21.53 13.24 -32.41
C LYS A 362 -20.77 12.26 -33.29
N ASP A 363 -21.09 12.28 -34.58
CA ASP A 363 -20.58 11.31 -35.56
C ASP A 363 -19.35 11.89 -36.27
N TRP A 364 -18.22 11.22 -36.08
CA TRP A 364 -16.97 11.53 -36.75
C TRP A 364 -16.61 10.39 -37.69
N PRO A 365 -15.94 10.66 -38.85
CA PRO A 365 -15.53 9.61 -39.76
C PRO A 365 -14.77 8.49 -39.01
N MET A 366 -15.22 7.26 -39.17
CA MET A 366 -14.58 6.10 -38.56
C MET A 366 -13.23 5.87 -39.21
N ARG A 367 -12.30 5.25 -38.45
CA ARG A 367 -11.04 4.77 -38.98
C ARG A 367 -11.23 3.36 -39.52
N ASP A 368 -10.94 3.12 -40.77
CA ASP A 368 -11.00 1.79 -41.37
C ASP A 368 -9.83 0.94 -40.89
N THR A 369 -8.62 1.48 -40.95
CA THR A 369 -7.37 0.82 -40.52
C THR A 369 -6.53 1.71 -39.61
N LEU A 370 -5.53 1.13 -38.98
CA LEU A 370 -4.50 1.80 -38.17
C LEU A 370 -3.11 1.47 -38.74
N GLU A 371 -2.86 1.86 -39.98
CA GLU A 371 -1.58 1.61 -40.66
C GLU A 371 -0.62 2.78 -40.48
N ALA A 372 0.69 2.49 -40.46
CA ALA A 372 1.73 3.51 -40.39
C ALA A 372 1.60 4.50 -41.56
N GLY A 373 1.67 5.81 -41.26
CA GLY A 373 1.47 6.90 -42.23
C GLY A 373 0.05 7.48 -42.26
N MET A 374 -0.93 6.81 -41.68
CA MET A 374 -2.27 7.37 -41.47
C MET A 374 -2.26 8.53 -40.45
N PRO A 375 -3.24 9.43 -40.46
CA PRO A 375 -3.29 10.55 -39.51
C PRO A 375 -3.15 10.11 -38.06
N ASN A 376 -2.07 10.58 -37.40
CA ASN A 376 -1.66 10.24 -36.04
C ASN A 376 -1.19 8.78 -35.81
N ILE A 377 -0.97 7.98 -36.85
CA ILE A 377 -0.39 6.65 -36.76
C ILE A 377 1.05 6.70 -37.30
N ILE A 378 2.03 6.41 -36.44
CA ILE A 378 3.46 6.50 -36.76
C ILE A 378 4.06 5.12 -37.04
N LYS A 379 3.56 4.10 -36.37
CA LYS A 379 4.02 2.70 -36.46
C LYS A 379 2.81 1.78 -36.57
N ASP A 380 3.01 0.58 -37.08
CA ASP A 380 1.94 -0.41 -37.14
C ASP A 380 1.50 -0.87 -35.74
N PRO A 381 0.22 -1.18 -35.55
CA PRO A 381 -0.28 -1.60 -34.25
C PRO A 381 0.38 -2.93 -33.82
N ILE A 382 0.78 -3.01 -32.55
CA ILE A 382 1.28 -4.24 -31.92
C ILE A 382 0.12 -5.19 -31.61
N VAL A 383 -1.06 -4.63 -31.32
CA VAL A 383 -2.27 -5.36 -30.96
C VAL A 383 -3.45 -4.87 -31.78
N SER A 384 -4.44 -5.74 -32.00
CA SER A 384 -5.69 -5.33 -32.66
C SER A 384 -6.47 -4.36 -31.77
N ARG A 385 -7.01 -3.28 -32.38
CA ARG A 385 -7.85 -2.30 -31.67
C ARG A 385 -9.09 -2.92 -30.99
N ASP A 386 -9.60 -4.02 -31.54
CA ASP A 386 -10.77 -4.72 -31.02
C ASP A 386 -10.49 -5.47 -29.71
N LYS A 387 -9.20 -5.65 -29.38
CA LYS A 387 -8.77 -6.24 -28.10
C LYS A 387 -8.62 -5.20 -26.99
N ILE A 388 -8.73 -3.91 -27.30
CA ILE A 388 -8.60 -2.83 -26.33
C ILE A 388 -9.97 -2.45 -25.79
N ILE A 389 -10.13 -2.55 -24.47
CA ILE A 389 -11.32 -2.05 -23.78
C ILE A 389 -11.06 -0.70 -23.13
N PHE A 390 -12.10 0.11 -23.08
CA PHE A 390 -12.03 1.39 -22.37
C PHE A 390 -11.90 1.14 -20.86
N PRO A 391 -10.84 1.67 -20.20
CA PRO A 391 -10.60 1.46 -18.77
C PRO A 391 -11.63 2.22 -17.93
N PRO A 392 -12.55 1.54 -17.20
CA PRO A 392 -13.67 2.20 -16.51
C PRO A 392 -13.23 3.17 -15.42
N LEU A 393 -12.19 2.79 -14.65
CA LEU A 393 -11.64 3.67 -13.63
C LEU A 393 -11.06 4.95 -14.25
N HIS A 394 -10.27 4.81 -15.31
CA HIS A 394 -9.68 5.96 -15.99
C HIS A 394 -10.73 6.85 -16.68
N ILE A 395 -11.84 6.28 -17.18
CA ILE A 395 -13.00 7.07 -17.65
C ILE A 395 -13.57 7.86 -16.47
N LYS A 396 -13.90 7.22 -15.35
CA LYS A 396 -14.44 7.86 -14.14
C LYS A 396 -13.53 8.99 -13.64
N LEU A 397 -12.22 8.75 -13.54
CA LEU A 397 -11.23 9.77 -13.16
C LEU A 397 -11.22 10.94 -14.17
N GLY A 398 -11.38 10.65 -15.45
CA GLY A 398 -11.44 11.67 -16.51
C GLY A 398 -12.68 12.54 -16.45
N LEU A 399 -13.83 11.96 -16.13
CA LEU A 399 -15.08 12.68 -15.91
C LEU A 399 -14.97 13.61 -14.70
N MET A 400 -14.50 13.09 -13.56
CA MET A 400 -14.25 13.87 -12.35
C MET A 400 -13.31 15.05 -12.63
N LYS A 401 -12.24 14.80 -13.40
CA LYS A 401 -11.29 15.85 -13.80
C LYS A 401 -11.96 16.99 -14.57
N GLN A 402 -12.86 16.69 -15.50
CA GLN A 402 -13.54 17.72 -16.28
C GLN A 402 -14.55 18.49 -15.44
N PHE A 403 -15.27 17.80 -14.56
CA PHE A 403 -16.17 18.43 -13.58
C PHE A 403 -15.43 19.46 -12.73
N VAL A 404 -14.37 19.03 -12.03
CA VAL A 404 -13.62 19.93 -11.12
C VAL A 404 -12.97 21.09 -11.85
N LYS A 405 -12.52 20.89 -13.09
CA LYS A 405 -11.93 21.96 -13.90
C LYS A 405 -12.93 23.00 -14.38
N ALA A 406 -14.22 22.70 -14.37
CA ALA A 406 -15.29 23.62 -14.70
C ALA A 406 -15.81 24.39 -13.48
N LEU A 407 -15.43 24.00 -12.25
CA LEU A 407 -15.80 24.70 -11.03
C LEU A 407 -15.01 26.01 -10.89
N GLU A 408 -15.65 27.02 -10.33
CA GLU A 408 -14.98 28.25 -9.90
C GLU A 408 -14.10 27.95 -8.66
N THR A 409 -12.82 28.33 -8.73
CA THR A 409 -11.86 28.04 -7.66
C THR A 409 -12.22 28.71 -6.33
N GLU A 410 -12.86 29.87 -6.37
CA GLU A 410 -13.36 30.59 -5.18
C GLU A 410 -14.78 30.17 -4.77
N GLY A 411 -15.43 29.31 -5.57
CA GLY A 411 -16.78 28.84 -5.31
C GLY A 411 -16.85 27.89 -4.11
N GLU A 412 -17.99 27.87 -3.41
CA GLU A 412 -18.21 27.06 -2.21
C GLU A 412 -18.01 25.56 -2.47
N CYS A 413 -18.41 25.08 -3.65
CA CYS A 413 -18.24 23.71 -4.08
C CYS A 413 -16.74 23.32 -4.15
N PHE A 414 -15.91 24.13 -4.79
CA PHE A 414 -14.48 23.87 -4.90
C PHE A 414 -13.78 23.96 -3.54
N GLN A 415 -14.12 24.95 -2.71
CA GLN A 415 -13.56 25.12 -1.35
C GLN A 415 -13.94 23.95 -0.44
N HIS A 416 -15.13 23.37 -0.62
CA HIS A 416 -15.52 22.18 0.11
C HIS A 416 -14.63 20.96 -0.24
N ILE A 417 -14.27 20.76 -1.50
CA ILE A 417 -13.35 19.67 -1.89
C ILE A 417 -12.01 19.76 -1.14
N ILE A 418 -11.47 20.98 -0.97
CA ILE A 418 -10.21 21.20 -0.23
C ILE A 418 -10.34 20.73 1.24
N THR A 419 -11.49 21.00 1.86
CA THR A 419 -11.73 20.63 3.25
C THR A 419 -12.07 19.15 3.42
N ALA A 420 -12.81 18.57 2.48
CA ALA A 420 -13.23 17.17 2.50
C ALA A 420 -12.07 16.19 2.25
N ILE A 421 -11.01 16.62 1.52
CA ILE A 421 -9.86 15.78 1.17
C ILE A 421 -8.55 16.43 1.64
N PRO A 422 -8.28 16.48 2.95
CA PRO A 422 -7.16 17.25 3.52
C PRO A 422 -5.77 16.72 3.14
N GLY A 423 -5.67 15.51 2.59
CA GLY A 423 -4.41 14.93 2.12
C GLY A 423 -4.03 15.31 0.68
N LEU A 424 -4.90 16.02 -0.05
CA LEU A 424 -4.66 16.41 -1.43
C LEU A 424 -4.24 17.89 -1.52
N SER A 425 -3.15 18.17 -2.23
CA SER A 425 -2.70 19.58 -2.38
C SER A 425 -3.65 20.37 -3.30
N PHE A 426 -3.77 21.67 -3.06
CA PHE A 426 -4.57 22.60 -3.87
C PHE A 426 -4.30 22.45 -5.38
N GLU A 427 -3.02 22.37 -5.77
CA GLU A 427 -2.62 22.20 -7.18
C GLU A 427 -3.14 20.89 -7.80
N LYS A 428 -3.17 19.80 -7.05
CA LYS A 428 -3.73 18.53 -7.51
C LYS A 428 -5.25 18.62 -7.68
N ILE A 429 -5.94 19.25 -6.72
CA ILE A 429 -7.40 19.48 -6.81
C ILE A 429 -7.70 20.35 -8.04
N LYS A 430 -7.04 21.48 -8.22
CA LYS A 430 -7.20 22.37 -9.38
C LYS A 430 -6.89 21.67 -10.71
N ALA A 431 -5.92 20.77 -10.72
CA ALA A 431 -5.62 19.94 -11.88
C ALA A 431 -6.65 18.82 -12.12
N GLY A 432 -7.58 18.60 -11.18
CA GLY A 432 -8.58 17.53 -11.23
C GLY A 432 -7.97 16.13 -11.10
N VAL A 433 -6.93 15.99 -10.24
CA VAL A 433 -6.23 14.72 -10.01
C VAL A 433 -6.78 14.09 -8.73
N PHE A 434 -7.58 13.04 -8.90
CA PHE A 434 -8.21 12.28 -7.82
C PHE A 434 -7.94 10.79 -8.01
N ASP A 435 -8.09 10.02 -6.92
CA ASP A 435 -8.15 8.56 -6.93
C ASP A 435 -9.58 8.06 -6.72
N GLY A 436 -9.79 6.74 -6.90
CA GLY A 436 -11.10 6.12 -6.74
C GLY A 436 -11.69 6.28 -5.33
N PRO A 437 -10.94 6.06 -4.24
CA PRO A 437 -11.37 6.31 -2.86
C PRO A 437 -11.84 7.74 -2.61
N GLN A 438 -11.10 8.76 -3.07
CA GLN A 438 -11.46 10.17 -2.92
C GLN A 438 -12.77 10.53 -3.61
N ILE A 439 -12.99 10.01 -4.83
CA ILE A 439 -14.26 10.18 -5.53
C ILE A 439 -15.41 9.52 -4.75
N ARG A 440 -15.20 8.31 -4.21
CA ARG A 440 -16.22 7.64 -3.38
C ARG A 440 -16.54 8.41 -2.10
N THR A 441 -15.57 9.09 -1.50
CA THR A 441 -15.80 9.97 -0.34
C THR A 441 -16.72 11.13 -0.71
N LEU A 442 -16.46 11.82 -1.83
CA LEU A 442 -17.28 12.94 -2.29
C LEU A 442 -18.70 12.48 -2.71
N ILE A 443 -18.85 11.28 -3.30
CA ILE A 443 -20.17 10.72 -3.67
C ILE A 443 -21.05 10.49 -2.42
N ARG A 444 -20.46 10.22 -1.26
CA ARG A 444 -21.17 9.96 0.00
C ARG A 444 -21.32 11.20 0.87
N ASP A 445 -20.86 12.34 0.40
CA ASP A 445 -20.84 13.59 1.16
C ASP A 445 -22.06 14.47 0.79
N ASP A 446 -23.09 14.42 1.60
CA ASP A 446 -24.31 15.23 1.40
C ASP A 446 -24.03 16.74 1.54
N GLN A 447 -23.04 17.13 2.35
CA GLN A 447 -22.62 18.52 2.50
C GLN A 447 -22.02 19.06 1.20
N PHE A 448 -21.35 18.22 0.42
CA PHE A 448 -20.81 18.59 -0.88
C PHE A 448 -21.91 19.02 -1.84
N ILE A 449 -23.02 18.27 -1.87
CA ILE A 449 -24.19 18.60 -2.72
C ILE A 449 -24.85 19.92 -2.28
N ALA A 450 -24.88 20.19 -0.97
CA ALA A 450 -25.45 21.44 -0.44
C ALA A 450 -24.66 22.71 -0.81
N LYS A 451 -23.38 22.55 -1.15
CA LYS A 451 -22.48 23.66 -1.55
C LYS A 451 -22.45 23.95 -3.05
N MET A 452 -23.24 23.22 -3.83
CA MET A 452 -23.28 23.32 -5.28
C MET A 452 -24.32 24.34 -5.75
N THR A 453 -23.98 25.08 -6.78
CA THR A 453 -24.95 25.80 -7.63
C THR A 453 -25.85 24.81 -8.36
N THR A 454 -26.96 25.30 -8.96
CA THR A 454 -27.89 24.44 -9.70
C THR A 454 -27.20 23.67 -10.83
N LEU A 455 -26.33 24.31 -11.60
CA LEU A 455 -25.60 23.68 -12.72
C LEU A 455 -24.57 22.65 -12.22
N GLU A 456 -23.82 22.97 -11.18
CA GLU A 456 -22.87 22.05 -10.56
C GLU A 456 -23.57 20.82 -10.00
N LYS A 457 -24.70 21.02 -9.32
CA LYS A 457 -25.52 19.93 -8.75
C LYS A 457 -26.07 19.02 -9.83
N GLU A 458 -26.61 19.56 -10.92
CA GLU A 458 -27.11 18.75 -12.04
C GLU A 458 -25.97 17.93 -12.67
N ALA A 459 -24.81 18.54 -12.91
CA ALA A 459 -23.64 17.86 -13.45
C ALA A 459 -23.13 16.78 -12.49
N TRP A 460 -23.06 17.07 -11.19
CA TRP A 460 -22.62 16.11 -10.18
C TRP A 460 -23.55 14.91 -10.05
N LEU A 461 -24.84 15.15 -9.89
CA LEU A 461 -25.82 14.07 -9.72
C LEU A 461 -25.90 13.18 -10.97
N SER A 462 -25.80 13.75 -12.17
CA SER A 462 -25.76 12.97 -13.42
C SER A 462 -24.46 12.16 -13.54
N PHE A 463 -23.32 12.69 -13.10
CA PHE A 463 -22.06 11.94 -13.01
C PHE A 463 -22.19 10.76 -12.03
N VAL A 464 -22.75 10.98 -10.84
CA VAL A 464 -22.97 9.92 -9.85
C VAL A 464 -23.88 8.83 -10.42
N ALA A 465 -24.94 9.20 -11.12
CA ALA A 465 -25.83 8.26 -11.77
C ALA A 465 -25.12 7.38 -12.81
N VAL A 466 -24.25 7.96 -13.64
CA VAL A 466 -23.43 7.21 -14.61
C VAL A 466 -22.42 6.29 -13.91
N VAL A 467 -21.78 6.75 -12.84
CA VAL A 467 -20.83 5.92 -12.06
C VAL A 467 -21.52 4.71 -11.43
N GLN A 468 -22.73 4.88 -10.90
CA GLN A 468 -23.46 3.82 -10.20
C GLN A 468 -24.16 2.84 -11.13
N ASN A 469 -24.66 3.31 -12.30
CA ASN A 469 -25.54 2.55 -13.17
C ASN A 469 -24.92 2.20 -14.54
N PHE A 470 -23.65 2.56 -14.76
CA PHE A 470 -22.97 2.22 -16.02
C PHE A 470 -21.49 1.86 -15.83
N LEU A 471 -20.70 2.65 -15.10
CA LEU A 471 -19.24 2.44 -14.98
C LEU A 471 -18.83 1.42 -13.90
N GLY A 472 -19.77 0.60 -13.42
CA GLY A 472 -19.55 -0.43 -12.40
C GLY A 472 -20.03 -1.81 -12.81
N ASN A 473 -20.37 -2.63 -11.82
CA ASN A 473 -20.92 -3.99 -12.02
C ASN A 473 -22.36 -3.99 -12.54
N ASN A 474 -23.04 -2.87 -12.46
CA ASN A 474 -24.43 -2.71 -12.88
C ASN A 474 -24.50 -1.81 -14.13
N LYS A 475 -25.11 -2.32 -15.20
CA LYS A 475 -25.45 -1.56 -16.40
C LYS A 475 -26.96 -1.49 -16.48
N ALA A 476 -27.52 -0.34 -16.13
CA ALA A 476 -28.96 -0.12 -16.19
C ALA A 476 -29.47 -0.16 -17.65
N GLU A 477 -30.70 -0.58 -17.88
CA GLU A 477 -31.29 -0.63 -19.20
C GLU A 477 -31.29 0.76 -19.89
N ASN A 478 -31.51 1.81 -19.12
CA ASN A 478 -31.51 3.20 -19.61
C ASN A 478 -30.13 3.88 -19.50
N TYR A 479 -29.03 3.12 -19.45
CA TYR A 479 -27.69 3.68 -19.35
C TYR A 479 -27.37 4.75 -20.39
N SER A 480 -27.87 4.60 -21.60
CA SER A 480 -27.68 5.57 -22.69
C SER A 480 -28.30 6.93 -22.38
N GLU A 481 -29.48 6.94 -21.76
CA GLU A 481 -30.15 8.18 -21.32
C GLU A 481 -29.39 8.85 -20.18
N LEU A 482 -28.91 8.06 -19.22
CA LEU A 482 -28.10 8.57 -18.10
C LEU A 482 -26.80 9.23 -18.60
N VAL A 483 -26.12 8.59 -19.56
CA VAL A 483 -24.91 9.15 -20.18
C VAL A 483 -25.23 10.43 -20.95
N ASN A 484 -26.29 10.44 -21.78
CA ASN A 484 -26.70 11.64 -22.53
C ASN A 484 -27.06 12.80 -21.59
N ARG A 485 -27.77 12.52 -20.48
CA ARG A 485 -28.10 13.55 -19.47
C ARG A 485 -26.82 14.12 -18.84
N MET A 486 -25.85 13.27 -18.49
CA MET A 486 -24.58 13.72 -17.96
C MET A 486 -23.81 14.59 -18.96
N LEU A 487 -23.77 14.18 -20.24
CA LEU A 487 -23.09 14.95 -21.28
C LEU A 487 -23.72 16.34 -21.44
N LEU A 488 -25.06 16.44 -21.41
CA LEU A 488 -25.78 17.71 -21.47
C LEU A 488 -25.46 18.59 -20.25
N ALA A 489 -25.51 18.02 -19.04
CA ALA A 489 -25.19 18.75 -17.82
C ALA A 489 -23.74 19.24 -17.80
N TYR A 490 -22.78 18.44 -18.28
CA TYR A 490 -21.38 18.82 -18.42
C TYR A 490 -21.18 19.94 -19.43
N ARG A 491 -21.91 19.91 -20.56
CA ARG A 491 -21.92 21.01 -21.52
C ARG A 491 -22.43 22.30 -20.89
N ASN A 492 -23.54 22.24 -20.16
CA ASN A 492 -24.15 23.40 -19.50
C ASN A 492 -23.25 23.98 -18.41
N LEU A 493 -22.49 23.14 -17.68
CA LEU A 493 -21.49 23.56 -16.70
C LEU A 493 -20.22 24.17 -17.35
N GLY A 494 -20.05 24.05 -18.67
CA GLY A 494 -18.88 24.55 -19.38
C GLY A 494 -17.67 23.60 -19.39
N CYS A 495 -17.88 22.31 -19.14
CA CYS A 495 -16.82 21.31 -19.22
C CYS A 495 -16.26 21.19 -20.65
N ASN A 496 -14.92 21.05 -20.75
CA ASN A 496 -14.30 20.78 -22.04
C ASN A 496 -14.47 19.31 -22.44
N MET A 497 -14.75 19.04 -23.72
CA MET A 497 -14.74 17.68 -24.26
C MET A 497 -13.33 17.10 -24.22
N SER A 498 -13.13 16.06 -23.44
CA SER A 498 -11.91 15.26 -23.42
C SER A 498 -12.10 14.01 -24.24
N ILE A 499 -11.00 13.31 -24.58
CA ILE A 499 -11.07 12.02 -25.28
C ILE A 499 -11.95 11.00 -24.53
N LYS A 500 -11.98 11.05 -23.20
CA LYS A 500 -12.78 10.15 -22.35
C LYS A 500 -14.27 10.47 -22.44
N LEU A 501 -14.62 11.77 -22.46
CA LEU A 501 -15.99 12.21 -22.75
C LEU A 501 -16.40 11.89 -24.19
N HIS A 502 -15.48 12.05 -25.15
CA HIS A 502 -15.72 11.69 -26.54
C HIS A 502 -16.07 10.19 -26.70
N PHE A 503 -15.38 9.30 -25.97
CA PHE A 503 -15.75 7.87 -26.00
C PHE A 503 -17.18 7.63 -25.55
N LEU A 504 -17.63 8.28 -24.49
CA LEU A 504 -19.03 8.19 -24.02
C LEU A 504 -20.01 8.83 -24.99
N ASN A 505 -19.61 9.92 -25.65
CA ASN A 505 -20.47 10.64 -26.59
C ASN A 505 -20.62 9.89 -27.92
N SER A 506 -19.53 9.33 -28.46
CA SER A 506 -19.47 8.87 -29.86
C SER A 506 -19.29 7.34 -30.01
N HIS A 507 -18.88 6.64 -28.94
CA HIS A 507 -18.55 5.21 -28.98
C HIS A 507 -19.14 4.44 -27.82
N LEU A 508 -20.32 4.83 -27.36
CA LEU A 508 -21.00 4.21 -26.22
C LEU A 508 -21.32 2.71 -26.44
N ASP A 509 -21.54 2.34 -27.70
CA ASP A 509 -21.76 0.96 -28.16
C ASP A 509 -20.52 0.04 -28.00
N LYS A 510 -19.32 0.60 -27.85
CA LYS A 510 -18.07 -0.15 -27.71
C LYS A 510 -17.73 -0.50 -26.26
N PHE A 511 -18.55 -0.07 -25.32
CA PHE A 511 -18.34 -0.42 -23.91
C PHE A 511 -18.89 -1.82 -23.62
N PRO A 512 -18.16 -2.67 -22.86
CA PRO A 512 -18.62 -3.99 -22.44
C PRO A 512 -19.92 -3.94 -21.61
N ASP A 513 -20.64 -5.05 -21.57
CA ASP A 513 -21.87 -5.15 -20.79
C ASP A 513 -21.64 -5.08 -19.28
N ASN A 514 -20.54 -5.62 -18.80
CA ASN A 514 -20.15 -5.55 -17.38
C ASN A 514 -18.78 -4.91 -17.23
N LEU A 515 -18.78 -3.59 -17.03
CA LEU A 515 -17.55 -2.82 -16.85
C LEU A 515 -16.83 -3.13 -15.52
N GLY A 516 -17.56 -3.53 -14.50
CA GLY A 516 -16.96 -3.93 -13.22
C GLY A 516 -16.19 -5.24 -13.32
N ALA A 517 -16.70 -6.20 -14.11
CA ALA A 517 -16.04 -7.49 -14.34
C ALA A 517 -14.68 -7.34 -15.06
N VAL A 518 -14.53 -6.28 -15.86
CA VAL A 518 -13.31 -5.99 -16.64
C VAL A 518 -12.59 -4.72 -16.17
N SER A 519 -12.89 -4.25 -14.96
CA SER A 519 -12.33 -3.03 -14.38
C SER A 519 -10.81 -3.12 -14.19
N ASP A 520 -10.17 -1.98 -14.38
CA ASP A 520 -8.75 -1.72 -14.08
C ASP A 520 -8.47 -1.48 -12.57
N GLU A 521 -9.50 -1.39 -11.72
CA GLU A 521 -9.35 -1.18 -10.27
C GLU A 521 -8.52 -2.29 -9.59
N GLN A 522 -8.62 -3.55 -10.04
CA GLN A 522 -7.79 -4.64 -9.52
C GLN A 522 -6.31 -4.49 -9.90
N GLY A 523 -6.03 -3.99 -11.10
CA GLY A 523 -4.67 -3.67 -11.53
C GLY A 523 -4.04 -2.58 -10.68
N GLU A 524 -4.79 -1.52 -10.38
CA GLU A 524 -4.35 -0.46 -9.48
C GLU A 524 -4.11 -0.96 -8.04
N ARG A 525 -4.94 -1.87 -7.55
CA ARG A 525 -4.73 -2.53 -6.25
C ARG A 525 -3.45 -3.36 -6.26
N PHE A 526 -3.22 -4.13 -7.33
CA PHE A 526 -1.99 -4.90 -7.51
C PHE A 526 -0.74 -3.99 -7.47
N HIS A 527 -0.83 -2.77 -8.00
CA HIS A 527 0.26 -1.80 -7.91
C HIS A 527 0.69 -1.53 -6.46
N GLN A 528 -0.27 -1.42 -5.53
CA GLN A 528 0.00 -1.22 -4.11
C GLN A 528 0.62 -2.47 -3.47
N ASP A 529 0.11 -3.66 -3.81
CA ASP A 529 0.62 -4.93 -3.29
C ASP A 529 2.06 -5.18 -3.78
N LEU A 530 2.34 -4.91 -5.06
CA LEU A 530 3.69 -5.08 -5.60
C LEU A 530 4.68 -4.05 -5.04
N LYS A 531 4.23 -2.84 -4.71
CA LYS A 531 5.07 -1.84 -4.03
C LYS A 531 5.60 -2.35 -2.70
N VAL A 532 4.80 -3.07 -1.92
CA VAL A 532 5.25 -3.71 -0.68
C VAL A 532 6.35 -4.72 -0.95
N MET A 533 6.26 -5.46 -2.07
CA MET A 533 7.32 -6.41 -2.48
C MET A 533 8.57 -5.67 -2.96
N GLU A 534 8.43 -4.61 -3.75
CA GLU A 534 9.55 -3.77 -4.18
C GLU A 534 10.34 -3.20 -2.98
N GLU A 535 9.63 -2.72 -1.95
CA GLU A 535 10.24 -2.24 -0.70
C GLU A 535 10.91 -3.37 0.09
N ARG A 536 10.30 -4.56 0.15
CA ARG A 536 10.85 -5.74 0.83
C ARG A 536 12.13 -6.25 0.18
N TYR A 537 12.20 -6.22 -1.16
CA TYR A 537 13.36 -6.69 -1.92
C TYR A 537 14.44 -5.64 -2.13
N GLN A 538 14.20 -4.37 -1.76
CA GLN A 538 15.19 -3.28 -1.67
C GLN A 538 16.10 -3.15 -2.90
N GLY A 539 15.52 -3.16 -4.11
CA GLY A 539 16.26 -3.01 -5.36
C GLY A 539 16.67 -4.33 -6.04
N ARG A 540 16.45 -5.48 -5.43
CA ARG A 540 16.59 -6.81 -6.05
C ARG A 540 15.26 -7.24 -6.66
N TRP A 541 14.87 -6.54 -7.72
CA TRP A 541 13.58 -6.76 -8.37
C TRP A 541 13.72 -7.79 -9.50
N ASP A 542 14.14 -8.97 -9.12
CA ASP A 542 14.44 -10.12 -9.98
C ASP A 542 13.30 -11.16 -9.99
N LYS A 543 13.58 -12.30 -10.61
CA LYS A 543 12.66 -13.46 -10.64
C LYS A 543 12.20 -13.90 -9.25
N SER A 544 13.03 -13.74 -8.22
CA SER A 544 12.70 -14.15 -6.86
C SER A 544 11.60 -13.29 -6.24
N MET A 545 11.55 -11.99 -6.58
CA MET A 545 10.45 -11.11 -6.14
C MET A 545 9.12 -11.56 -6.74
N MET A 546 9.08 -11.82 -8.06
CA MET A 546 7.88 -12.27 -8.76
C MET A 546 7.41 -13.64 -8.24
N ALA A 547 8.32 -14.57 -8.08
CA ALA A 547 8.04 -15.89 -7.54
C ALA A 547 7.55 -15.87 -6.08
N ASP A 548 8.10 -14.99 -5.23
CA ASP A 548 7.66 -14.82 -3.85
C ASP A 548 6.26 -14.18 -3.78
N TYR A 549 5.94 -13.26 -4.68
CA TYR A 549 4.58 -12.74 -4.82
C TYR A 549 3.60 -13.86 -5.21
N CYS A 550 3.92 -14.67 -6.23
CA CYS A 550 3.08 -15.80 -6.64
C CYS A 550 2.87 -16.80 -5.50
N TRP A 551 3.92 -17.10 -4.73
CA TRP A 551 3.76 -17.89 -3.51
C TRP A 551 2.78 -17.24 -2.53
N GLY A 552 2.81 -15.93 -2.38
CA GLY A 552 1.93 -15.16 -1.48
C GLY A 552 0.45 -15.21 -1.84
N ILE A 553 0.12 -15.33 -3.12
CA ILE A 553 -1.28 -15.39 -3.60
C ILE A 553 -1.83 -16.81 -3.69
N LYS A 554 -0.97 -17.84 -3.69
CA LYS A 554 -1.40 -19.26 -3.64
C LYS A 554 -2.15 -19.55 -2.35
N ARG A 555 -3.08 -20.51 -2.38
CA ARG A 555 -3.74 -21.08 -1.20
C ARG A 555 -3.50 -22.58 -1.17
N ASP A 556 -3.06 -23.08 -0.03
CA ASP A 556 -2.85 -24.53 0.19
C ASP A 556 -4.11 -25.18 0.79
N CYS A 557 -4.97 -24.38 1.46
CA CYS A 557 -6.24 -24.83 2.05
C CYS A 557 -7.39 -23.91 1.59
N PRO A 558 -7.81 -23.95 0.32
CA PRO A 558 -8.80 -23.03 -0.25
C PRO A 558 -10.18 -23.13 0.44
N ASP A 559 -10.53 -24.32 0.98
CA ASP A 559 -11.82 -24.52 1.66
C ASP A 559 -11.88 -23.93 3.08
N LYS A 560 -10.73 -23.49 3.61
CA LYS A 560 -10.62 -22.89 4.95
C LYS A 560 -10.63 -21.37 4.87
N VAL A 561 -11.81 -20.77 4.84
CA VAL A 561 -11.94 -19.31 4.88
C VAL A 561 -11.89 -18.82 6.32
N TYR A 562 -10.75 -18.27 6.74
CA TYR A 562 -10.63 -17.55 8.00
C TYR A 562 -11.17 -16.12 7.85
N LYS A 563 -12.43 -15.92 8.24
CA LYS A 563 -12.97 -14.57 8.38
C LYS A 563 -12.66 -14.05 9.79
N ARG A 564 -11.94 -12.93 9.87
CA ARG A 564 -11.78 -12.20 11.13
C ARG A 564 -13.16 -11.88 11.69
N LYS A 565 -13.53 -12.45 12.83
CA LYS A 565 -14.72 -12.05 13.57
C LYS A 565 -14.45 -10.66 14.15
N SER A 566 -14.84 -9.62 13.45
CA SER A 566 -14.84 -8.28 14.03
C SER A 566 -16.07 -8.16 14.92
N TYR A 567 -15.88 -8.20 16.22
CA TYR A 567 -16.89 -7.69 17.12
C TYR A 567 -16.91 -6.16 16.96
N LYS A 568 -18.03 -5.61 16.50
CA LYS A 568 -18.28 -4.18 16.64
C LYS A 568 -18.27 -3.89 18.14
N ARG A 569 -17.20 -3.30 18.65
CA ARG A 569 -17.22 -2.71 19.98
C ARG A 569 -18.21 -1.55 19.92
N LYS A 570 -19.37 -1.73 20.52
CA LYS A 570 -20.25 -0.61 20.82
C LYS A 570 -19.54 0.17 21.93
N PHE A 571 -18.90 1.27 21.59
CA PHE A 571 -18.70 2.35 22.54
C PHE A 571 -20.04 3.06 22.66
N LEU A 572 -20.89 2.62 23.54
CA LEU A 572 -21.96 3.41 24.10
C LEU A 572 -21.53 3.72 25.54
N PRO A 573 -21.33 4.98 25.91
CA PRO A 573 -21.55 5.40 27.26
C PRO A 573 -23.07 5.34 27.48
N GLU A 574 -23.50 4.71 28.57
CA GLU A 574 -24.81 4.93 29.15
C GLU A 574 -24.93 6.37 29.65
#